data_01bcbedac85148af2a1f3d6bfc8896e7
#
_entry.id   01bcbedac85148af2a1f3d6bfc8896e7
#
_cell.length_a   1.000
_cell.length_b   1.000
_cell.length_c   1.000
_cell.angle_alpha   90.00
_cell.angle_beta   90.00
_cell.angle_gamma   90.00
#
_symmetry.space_group_name_H-M   'P 1'
#
loop_
_entity.id
_entity.type
_entity.pdbx_description
1 polymer ?
#
loop_
_entity_poly.entity_id
_entity_poly.type
_entity_poly.pdbx_seq_one_letter_code
_entity_poly.pdbx_strand_id
1 'polypeptide(L)'
;YDQYERCTSYFSNSELSASNSPSIEEINMAKSLNIPSSKIINKDLTFINRNSNFRNNLIEAKRIFDDLGWKVKNNVLYDTNDRPIQFDFLLAQKGFERILAPFAKNLKKLGIHLNYRTIDVSLYQRRVDTFDFDMMVMSYPQSQSPGNELFAMFHSNSAERRGSYNVGGIANKDVDKLINKIVYSKNRDEMITASHLLDRVLWNEFYLLPNWYINEHRVAFFDKFEMPDKLPKYYQPTDYVLKTWYLK
;
A
#
# COMPACT_ATOMS: atom_id res chain seq x y z
N TYR A 1 12.43 2.92 -18.57
CA TYR A 1 11.92 1.77 -17.80
C TYR A 1 10.44 1.96 -17.36
N ASP A 2 9.54 2.40 -18.23
CA ASP A 2 8.12 2.66 -17.90
C ASP A 2 7.27 1.37 -17.83
N GLN A 3 7.76 0.34 -17.13
CA GLN A 3 7.09 -0.95 -16.97
C GLN A 3 6.20 -1.03 -15.73
N TYR A 4 6.23 -0.01 -14.88
CA TYR A 4 5.53 -0.01 -13.61
C TYR A 4 4.74 1.28 -13.44
N GLU A 5 3.54 1.15 -12.90
CA GLU A 5 2.73 2.27 -12.49
C GLU A 5 2.81 2.50 -10.97
N ARG A 6 2.73 3.75 -10.54
CA ARG A 6 2.70 4.10 -9.13
C ARG A 6 1.35 3.72 -8.52
N CYS A 7 1.38 3.04 -7.38
CA CYS A 7 0.16 2.81 -6.60
C CYS A 7 -0.40 4.15 -6.10
N THR A 8 -1.68 4.37 -6.33
CA THR A 8 -2.45 5.53 -5.83
C THR A 8 -3.62 5.09 -4.96
N SER A 9 -3.69 3.80 -4.65
CA SER A 9 -4.78 3.15 -3.92
C SER A 9 -4.31 1.83 -3.34
N TYR A 10 -4.93 1.40 -2.25
CA TYR A 10 -4.81 0.03 -1.74
C TYR A 10 -5.50 -0.99 -2.65
N PHE A 11 -6.36 -0.53 -3.55
CA PHE A 11 -7.08 -1.31 -4.54
C PHE A 11 -6.70 -0.90 -5.97
N SER A 12 -5.44 -0.52 -6.20
CA SER A 12 -4.94 -0.09 -7.51
C SER A 12 -5.33 -1.08 -8.62
N ASN A 13 -5.62 -0.56 -9.82
CA ASN A 13 -6.04 -1.34 -10.98
C ASN A 13 -7.35 -2.14 -10.75
N SER A 14 -8.28 -1.56 -10.02
CA SER A 14 -9.62 -2.11 -9.84
C SER A 14 -10.68 -1.00 -9.72
N GLU A 15 -11.95 -1.35 -9.88
CA GLU A 15 -13.06 -0.41 -9.64
C GLU A 15 -13.26 -0.07 -8.15
N LEU A 16 -12.56 -0.78 -7.25
CA LEU A 16 -12.58 -0.56 -5.80
C LEU A 16 -11.66 0.57 -5.37
N SER A 17 -10.86 1.12 -6.29
CA SER A 17 -9.98 2.25 -6.06
C SER A 17 -10.77 3.54 -5.94
N ALA A 18 -10.66 4.25 -4.82
CA ALA A 18 -11.31 5.53 -4.62
C ALA A 18 -10.76 6.60 -5.57
N SER A 19 -11.65 7.44 -6.10
CA SER A 19 -11.30 8.67 -6.84
C SER A 19 -10.67 9.70 -5.90
N ASN A 20 -10.22 10.85 -6.42
CA ASN A 20 -9.64 11.90 -5.59
C ASN A 20 -10.63 12.47 -4.58
N SER A 21 -11.87 12.77 -4.99
CA SER A 21 -12.90 13.32 -4.11
C SER A 21 -13.94 12.27 -3.72
N PRO A 22 -14.45 12.29 -2.47
CA PRO A 22 -15.50 11.37 -2.07
C PRO A 22 -16.82 11.64 -2.77
N SER A 23 -17.56 10.60 -3.12
CA SER A 23 -18.90 10.70 -3.66
C SER A 23 -19.95 10.98 -2.57
N ILE A 24 -21.17 11.32 -2.98
CA ILE A 24 -22.30 11.54 -2.05
C ILE A 24 -22.62 10.22 -1.31
N GLU A 25 -22.57 9.09 -2.00
CA GLU A 25 -22.81 7.75 -1.44
C GLU A 25 -21.75 7.43 -0.39
N GLU A 26 -20.49 7.70 -0.66
CA GLU A 26 -19.39 7.54 0.30
C GLU A 26 -19.62 8.40 1.54
N ILE A 27 -19.97 9.67 1.39
CA ILE A 27 -20.24 10.60 2.50
C ILE A 27 -21.42 10.09 3.36
N ASN A 28 -22.51 9.64 2.71
CA ASN A 28 -23.69 9.15 3.42
C ASN A 28 -23.38 7.82 4.17
N MET A 29 -22.65 6.91 3.55
CA MET A 29 -22.23 5.67 4.21
C MET A 29 -21.30 5.95 5.38
N ALA A 30 -20.32 6.85 5.24
CA ALA A 30 -19.44 7.23 6.33
C ALA A 30 -20.21 7.80 7.53
N LYS A 31 -21.20 8.67 7.28
CA LYS A 31 -22.10 9.19 8.34
C LYS A 31 -22.84 8.05 9.04
N SER A 32 -23.39 7.10 8.28
CA SER A 32 -24.14 5.95 8.85
C SER A 32 -23.26 5.03 9.72
N LEU A 33 -21.97 4.97 9.42
CA LEU A 33 -20.96 4.20 10.17
C LEU A 33 -20.29 5.00 11.28
N ASN A 34 -20.66 6.26 11.47
CA ASN A 34 -20.00 7.21 12.38
C ASN A 34 -18.49 7.30 12.13
N ILE A 35 -18.09 7.42 10.87
CA ILE A 35 -16.71 7.67 10.46
C ILE A 35 -16.53 9.19 10.33
N PRO A 36 -15.51 9.78 10.97
CA PRO A 36 -15.27 11.21 10.90
C PRO A 36 -15.01 11.69 9.46
N SER A 37 -15.61 12.83 9.08
CA SER A 37 -15.41 13.41 7.76
C SER A 37 -13.94 13.77 7.47
N SER A 38 -13.15 14.06 8.50
CA SER A 38 -11.71 14.31 8.38
C SER A 38 -10.91 13.11 7.84
N LYS A 39 -11.44 11.89 7.98
CA LYS A 39 -10.81 10.66 7.48
C LYS A 39 -11.19 10.30 6.06
N ILE A 40 -12.24 10.91 5.52
CA ILE A 40 -12.75 10.63 4.18
C ILE A 40 -12.56 11.81 3.20
N ILE A 41 -11.63 12.68 3.52
CA ILE A 41 -11.25 13.81 2.66
C ILE A 41 -10.67 13.34 1.33
N ASN A 42 -10.37 14.28 0.45
CA ASN A 42 -9.65 14.01 -0.79
C ASN A 42 -8.34 13.30 -0.50
N LYS A 43 -8.00 12.33 -1.34
CA LYS A 43 -6.69 11.68 -1.28
C LYS A 43 -5.62 12.68 -1.69
N ASP A 44 -4.67 12.95 -0.82
CA ASP A 44 -3.51 13.73 -1.19
C ASP A 44 -2.55 12.85 -2.01
N LEU A 45 -2.43 13.16 -3.29
CA LEU A 45 -1.52 12.48 -4.22
C LEU A 45 -0.27 13.31 -4.54
N THR A 46 -0.11 14.48 -3.91
CA THR A 46 0.99 15.41 -4.25
C THR A 46 2.35 14.80 -3.99
N PHE A 47 2.49 14.00 -2.92
CA PHE A 47 3.74 13.36 -2.55
C PHE A 47 4.16 12.21 -3.49
N ILE A 48 3.23 11.68 -4.32
CA ILE A 48 3.55 10.65 -5.30
C ILE A 48 3.65 11.20 -6.73
N ASN A 49 3.44 12.50 -6.92
CA ASN A 49 3.49 13.11 -8.25
C ASN A 49 4.91 13.05 -8.81
N ARG A 50 5.08 12.43 -9.98
CA ARG A 50 6.37 12.32 -10.70
C ARG A 50 6.98 13.67 -11.06
N ASN A 51 6.16 14.71 -11.21
CA ASN A 51 6.58 16.06 -11.57
C ASN A 51 7.01 16.90 -10.35
N SER A 52 6.94 16.35 -9.13
CA SER A 52 7.41 17.04 -7.96
C SER A 52 8.94 17.19 -8.01
N ASN A 53 9.44 18.41 -7.78
CA ASN A 53 10.86 18.65 -7.69
C ASN A 53 11.40 17.95 -6.43
N PHE A 54 12.29 16.98 -6.62
CA PHE A 54 12.90 16.19 -5.53
C PHE A 54 13.51 17.08 -4.44
N ARG A 55 14.13 18.20 -4.83
CA ARG A 55 14.69 19.16 -3.87
C ARG A 55 13.59 19.77 -2.99
N ASN A 56 12.45 20.14 -3.58
CA ASN A 56 11.33 20.70 -2.83
C ASN A 56 10.75 19.67 -1.85
N ASN A 57 10.69 18.39 -2.24
CA ASN A 57 10.25 17.33 -1.33
C ASN A 57 11.18 17.16 -0.13
N LEU A 58 12.50 17.28 -0.33
CA LEU A 58 13.47 17.24 0.79
C LEU A 58 13.32 18.47 1.71
N ILE A 59 13.06 19.65 1.15
CA ILE A 59 12.83 20.89 1.91
C ILE A 59 11.55 20.72 2.77
N GLU A 60 10.48 20.22 2.18
CA GLU A 60 9.21 19.99 2.88
C GLU A 60 9.35 18.93 3.98
N ALA A 61 10.04 17.82 3.71
CA ALA A 61 10.34 16.82 4.72
C ALA A 61 11.12 17.42 5.91
N LYS A 62 12.12 18.27 5.62
CA LYS A 62 12.88 18.96 6.65
C LYS A 62 12.00 19.92 7.46
N ARG A 63 11.12 20.69 6.79
CA ARG A 63 10.17 21.58 7.46
C ARG A 63 9.28 20.80 8.43
N ILE A 64 8.75 19.65 8.02
CA ILE A 64 7.92 18.78 8.89
C ILE A 64 8.73 18.32 10.11
N PHE A 65 9.99 17.94 9.96
CA PHE A 65 10.83 17.55 11.10
C PHE A 65 11.11 18.74 12.04
N ASP A 66 11.39 19.92 11.48
CA ASP A 66 11.58 21.13 12.27
C ASP A 66 10.31 21.50 13.06
N ASP A 67 9.12 21.37 12.45
CA ASP A 67 7.81 21.62 13.10
C ASP A 67 7.54 20.61 14.25
N LEU A 68 8.05 19.38 14.12
CA LEU A 68 8.01 18.36 15.17
C LEU A 68 9.06 18.57 16.28
N GLY A 69 9.92 19.57 16.14
CA GLY A 69 11.02 19.84 17.06
C GLY A 69 12.23 18.91 16.90
N TRP A 70 12.28 18.13 15.81
CA TRP A 70 13.40 17.24 15.52
C TRP A 70 14.60 18.04 14.98
N LYS A 71 15.81 17.58 15.28
CA LYS A 71 17.04 18.35 14.96
C LYS A 71 18.10 17.47 14.34
N VAL A 72 18.77 18.00 13.32
CA VAL A 72 19.95 17.37 12.73
C VAL A 72 21.20 17.79 13.51
N LYS A 73 21.94 16.81 14.06
CA LYS A 73 23.22 16.99 14.73
C LYS A 73 24.24 16.07 14.05
N ASN A 74 25.36 16.59 13.60
CA ASN A 74 26.44 15.81 12.92
C ASN A 74 25.92 14.93 11.77
N ASN A 75 25.04 15.47 10.93
CA ASN A 75 24.37 14.75 9.82
C ASN A 75 23.46 13.60 10.23
N VAL A 76 23.03 13.52 11.49
CA VAL A 76 22.03 12.56 11.99
C VAL A 76 20.83 13.33 12.51
N LEU A 77 19.63 12.88 12.14
CA LEU A 77 18.36 13.42 12.62
C LEU A 77 18.03 12.81 13.99
N TYR A 78 17.67 13.63 14.94
CA TYR A 78 17.26 13.24 16.30
C TYR A 78 15.84 13.70 16.60
N ASP A 79 15.09 12.88 17.29
CA ASP A 79 13.78 13.24 17.81
C ASP A 79 13.88 14.18 19.03
N THR A 80 12.73 14.57 19.60
CA THR A 80 12.66 15.44 20.79
C THR A 80 13.23 14.82 22.06
N ASN A 81 13.41 13.50 22.09
CA ASN A 81 14.03 12.75 23.20
C ASN A 81 15.52 12.47 22.96
N ASP A 82 16.13 13.15 21.98
CA ASP A 82 17.52 12.98 21.61
C ASP A 82 17.89 11.56 21.13
N ARG A 83 16.93 10.85 20.51
CA ARG A 83 17.14 9.52 19.92
C ARG A 83 17.44 9.69 18.43
N PRO A 84 18.47 9.04 17.88
CA PRO A 84 18.77 9.10 16.47
C PRO A 84 17.68 8.38 15.65
N ILE A 85 17.29 8.96 14.52
CA ILE A 85 16.32 8.34 13.61
C ILE A 85 17.06 7.40 12.68
N GLN A 86 16.84 6.12 12.88
CA GLN A 86 17.39 5.05 12.05
C GLN A 86 16.37 3.93 11.91
N PHE A 87 16.44 3.20 10.81
CA PHE A 87 15.54 2.08 10.51
C PHE A 87 16.31 0.87 10.01
N ASP A 88 15.83 -0.31 10.36
CA ASP A 88 16.26 -1.59 9.80
C ASP A 88 15.24 -2.07 8.76
N PHE A 89 15.71 -2.19 7.50
CA PHE A 89 14.90 -2.71 6.42
C PHE A 89 15.11 -4.21 6.25
N LEU A 90 14.05 -4.97 6.51
CA LEU A 90 14.06 -6.43 6.39
C LEU A 90 14.00 -6.87 4.93
N LEU A 91 14.97 -7.66 4.49
CA LEU A 91 15.15 -8.04 3.09
C LEU A 91 15.61 -9.50 2.93
N ALA A 92 14.94 -10.28 2.07
CA ALA A 92 15.35 -11.64 1.70
C ALA A 92 15.86 -11.76 0.26
N GLN A 93 15.59 -10.79 -0.60
CA GLN A 93 15.95 -10.82 -2.01
C GLN A 93 17.08 -9.85 -2.34
N LYS A 94 18.27 -10.37 -2.64
CA LYS A 94 19.46 -9.55 -2.96
C LYS A 94 19.23 -8.57 -4.10
N GLY A 95 18.44 -8.94 -5.12
CA GLY A 95 18.11 -8.06 -6.23
C GLY A 95 17.38 -6.77 -5.85
N PHE A 96 16.76 -6.74 -4.65
CA PHE A 96 16.05 -5.56 -4.15
C PHE A 96 16.98 -4.50 -3.56
N GLU A 97 18.24 -4.85 -3.22
CA GLU A 97 19.23 -3.91 -2.70
C GLU A 97 19.47 -2.75 -3.69
N ARG A 98 19.42 -3.02 -5.00
CA ARG A 98 19.56 -1.97 -6.04
C ARG A 98 18.46 -0.90 -5.98
N ILE A 99 17.29 -1.24 -5.42
CA ILE A 99 16.16 -0.32 -5.22
C ILE A 99 16.34 0.44 -3.92
N LEU A 100 16.82 -0.24 -2.88
CA LEU A 100 17.02 0.37 -1.56
C LEU A 100 18.23 1.32 -1.52
N ALA A 101 19.28 1.07 -2.28
CA ALA A 101 20.47 1.90 -2.27
C ALA A 101 20.19 3.39 -2.59
N PRO A 102 19.47 3.77 -3.67
CA PRO A 102 19.12 5.17 -3.91
C PRO A 102 18.13 5.71 -2.86
N PHE A 103 17.23 4.89 -2.32
CA PHE A 103 16.31 5.30 -1.25
C PHE A 103 17.10 5.65 0.03
N ALA A 104 17.99 4.77 0.48
CA ALA A 104 18.86 5.00 1.63
C ALA A 104 19.73 6.29 1.45
N LYS A 105 20.27 6.49 0.22
CA LYS A 105 21.00 7.71 -0.11
C LYS A 105 20.14 8.97 0.02
N ASN A 106 18.87 8.89 -0.31
CA ASN A 106 17.93 10.01 -0.18
C ASN A 106 17.56 10.27 1.27
N LEU A 107 17.29 9.25 2.06
CA LEU A 107 17.04 9.37 3.51
C LEU A 107 18.24 9.98 4.24
N LYS A 108 19.46 9.61 3.85
CA LYS A 108 20.69 10.17 4.43
C LYS A 108 20.80 11.69 4.25
N LYS A 109 20.22 12.27 3.19
CA LYS A 109 20.18 13.73 2.99
C LYS A 109 19.32 14.44 4.05
N LEU A 110 18.42 13.72 4.70
CA LEU A 110 17.58 14.17 5.81
C LEU A 110 18.16 13.80 7.17
N GLY A 111 19.33 13.16 7.21
CA GLY A 111 19.96 12.67 8.43
C GLY A 111 19.38 11.34 8.95
N ILE A 112 18.57 10.65 8.15
CA ILE A 112 17.98 9.36 8.50
C ILE A 112 18.89 8.24 8.01
N HIS A 113 19.21 7.29 8.90
CA HIS A 113 20.01 6.13 8.55
C HIS A 113 19.12 4.93 8.26
N LEU A 114 19.30 4.29 7.10
CA LEU A 114 18.61 3.07 6.72
C LEU A 114 19.62 1.93 6.62
N ASN A 115 19.53 0.98 7.54
CA ASN A 115 20.27 -0.27 7.50
C ASN A 115 19.49 -1.28 6.65
N TYR A 116 20.16 -1.92 5.71
CA TYR A 116 19.56 -3.02 4.94
C TYR A 116 20.63 -4.03 4.56
N ARG A 117 20.29 -5.27 4.65
CA ARG A 117 21.09 -6.40 4.14
C ARG A 117 20.17 -7.57 3.84
N THR A 118 20.54 -8.33 2.84
CA THR A 118 19.84 -9.58 2.54
C THR A 118 20.14 -10.63 3.62
N ILE A 119 19.11 -11.22 4.18
CA ILE A 119 19.20 -12.31 5.15
C ILE A 119 18.60 -13.60 4.56
N ASP A 120 18.84 -14.71 5.24
CA ASP A 120 18.25 -16.01 4.91
C ASP A 120 16.71 -15.97 4.96
N VAL A 121 16.05 -16.73 4.05
CA VAL A 121 14.59 -16.73 3.92
C VAL A 121 13.89 -17.22 5.20
N SER A 122 14.45 -18.22 5.88
CA SER A 122 13.85 -18.76 7.11
C SER A 122 13.94 -17.75 8.25
N LEU A 123 15.06 -17.03 8.35
CA LEU A 123 15.24 -15.95 9.31
C LEU A 123 14.31 -14.77 8.95
N TYR A 124 14.19 -14.42 7.65
CA TYR A 124 13.28 -13.40 7.19
C TYR A 124 11.83 -13.71 7.62
N GLN A 125 11.34 -14.94 7.32
CA GLN A 125 9.98 -15.34 7.67
C GLN A 125 9.73 -15.28 9.18
N ARG A 126 10.68 -15.76 9.98
CA ARG A 126 10.56 -15.70 11.45
C ARG A 126 10.46 -14.27 11.97
N ARG A 127 11.25 -13.34 11.41
CA ARG A 127 11.20 -11.93 11.79
C ARG A 127 9.89 -11.25 11.35
N VAL A 128 9.38 -11.58 10.18
CA VAL A 128 8.05 -11.13 9.71
C VAL A 128 6.96 -11.64 10.66
N ASP A 129 6.97 -12.94 11.00
CA ASP A 129 5.97 -13.55 11.87
C ASP A 129 5.94 -12.94 13.27
N THR A 130 7.06 -12.40 13.73
CA THR A 130 7.19 -11.77 15.06
C THR A 130 7.23 -10.25 15.02
N PHE A 131 6.99 -9.64 13.85
CA PHE A 131 7.05 -8.19 13.63
C PHE A 131 8.39 -7.54 14.03
N ASP A 132 9.49 -8.29 13.93
CA ASP A 132 10.85 -7.84 14.27
C ASP A 132 11.49 -7.11 13.06
N PHE A 133 11.00 -5.92 12.73
CA PHE A 133 11.51 -5.04 11.68
C PHE A 133 10.95 -3.63 11.85
N ASP A 134 11.65 -2.64 11.28
CA ASP A 134 11.13 -1.28 11.16
C ASP A 134 10.48 -1.05 9.80
N MET A 135 11.08 -1.61 8.75
CA MET A 135 10.59 -1.48 7.38
C MET A 135 10.71 -2.79 6.62
N MET A 136 9.76 -3.07 5.76
CA MET A 136 9.81 -4.16 4.79
C MET A 136 8.98 -3.81 3.55
N VAL A 137 9.10 -4.58 2.48
CA VAL A 137 8.20 -4.48 1.33
C VAL A 137 7.25 -5.67 1.32
N MET A 138 5.99 -5.41 1.02
CA MET A 138 4.96 -6.43 0.91
C MET A 138 4.04 -6.13 -0.27
N SER A 139 3.50 -7.19 -0.87
CA SER A 139 2.41 -7.12 -1.84
C SER A 139 1.09 -7.47 -1.14
N TYR A 140 0.07 -6.67 -1.40
CA TYR A 140 -1.30 -6.91 -0.95
C TYR A 140 -2.16 -7.27 -2.18
N PRO A 141 -2.24 -8.55 -2.56
CA PRO A 141 -3.10 -8.96 -3.66
C PRO A 141 -4.56 -8.76 -3.28
N GLN A 142 -5.33 -8.12 -4.15
CA GLN A 142 -6.74 -7.85 -3.95
C GLN A 142 -7.55 -8.60 -5.00
N SER A 143 -8.70 -9.15 -4.58
CA SER A 143 -9.68 -9.71 -5.50
C SER A 143 -10.64 -8.63 -6.00
N GLN A 144 -11.36 -8.90 -7.10
CA GLN A 144 -12.44 -8.02 -7.57
C GLN A 144 -13.69 -8.08 -6.66
N SER A 145 -13.72 -9.04 -5.74
CA SER A 145 -14.74 -9.16 -4.71
C SER A 145 -14.04 -9.51 -3.39
N PRO A 146 -13.49 -8.47 -2.71
CA PRO A 146 -12.73 -8.68 -1.48
C PRO A 146 -13.62 -9.26 -0.38
N GLY A 147 -13.03 -10.12 0.42
CA GLY A 147 -13.71 -10.90 1.45
C GLY A 147 -12.88 -11.04 2.72
N ASN A 148 -12.77 -12.27 3.22
CA ASN A 148 -12.10 -12.56 4.49
C ASN A 148 -10.61 -12.22 4.52
N GLU A 149 -9.95 -12.07 3.38
CA GLU A 149 -8.57 -11.62 3.31
C GLU A 149 -8.36 -10.24 3.91
N LEU A 150 -9.37 -9.34 3.84
CA LEU A 150 -9.29 -8.02 4.45
C LEU A 150 -9.13 -8.08 5.97
N PHE A 151 -9.75 -9.08 6.63
CA PHE A 151 -9.56 -9.29 8.07
C PHE A 151 -8.11 -9.63 8.40
N ALA A 152 -7.47 -10.47 7.59
CA ALA A 152 -6.09 -10.84 7.80
C ALA A 152 -5.11 -9.67 7.55
N MET A 153 -5.43 -8.78 6.58
CA MET A 153 -4.56 -7.71 6.14
C MET A 153 -4.68 -6.43 6.94
N PHE A 154 -5.90 -6.05 7.39
CA PHE A 154 -6.15 -4.70 7.89
C PHE A 154 -6.99 -4.62 9.16
N HIS A 155 -7.59 -5.70 9.64
CA HIS A 155 -8.47 -5.65 10.82
C HIS A 155 -7.65 -5.61 12.13
N SER A 156 -8.13 -4.87 13.11
CA SER A 156 -7.48 -4.71 14.43
C SER A 156 -7.13 -6.04 15.11
N ASN A 157 -7.99 -7.07 14.99
CA ASN A 157 -7.74 -8.38 15.60
C ASN A 157 -6.52 -9.13 15.03
N SER A 158 -6.00 -8.68 13.88
CA SER A 158 -4.82 -9.26 13.24
C SER A 158 -3.54 -8.45 13.49
N ALA A 159 -3.65 -7.25 14.06
CA ALA A 159 -2.53 -6.31 14.21
C ALA A 159 -1.34 -6.87 15.02
N GLU A 160 -1.64 -7.63 16.09
CA GLU A 160 -0.62 -8.24 16.96
C GLU A 160 -0.57 -9.78 16.85
N ARG A 161 -1.35 -10.36 15.91
CA ARG A 161 -1.39 -11.80 15.75
C ARG A 161 -0.18 -12.28 14.96
N ARG A 162 0.66 -13.08 15.61
CA ARG A 162 1.86 -13.67 15.01
C ARG A 162 1.53 -14.35 13.67
N GLY A 163 2.33 -14.06 12.65
CA GLY A 163 2.17 -14.60 11.30
C GLY A 163 0.97 -14.05 10.54
N SER A 164 0.36 -12.95 10.99
CA SER A 164 -0.71 -12.28 10.24
C SER A 164 -0.15 -11.48 9.06
N TYR A 165 -1.02 -11.20 8.09
CA TYR A 165 -0.71 -10.30 6.97
C TYR A 165 -0.84 -8.82 7.33
N ASN A 166 -1.29 -8.47 8.52
CA ASN A 166 -1.36 -7.09 9.00
C ASN A 166 0.01 -6.62 9.50
N VAL A 167 1.00 -6.66 8.62
CA VAL A 167 2.39 -6.29 8.95
C VAL A 167 2.57 -4.80 9.24
N GLY A 168 1.60 -3.96 8.86
CA GLY A 168 1.57 -2.53 9.20
C GLY A 168 1.01 -2.24 10.60
N GLY A 169 0.59 -3.26 11.36
CA GLY A 169 0.04 -3.09 12.72
C GLY A 169 -1.25 -2.27 12.75
N ILE A 170 -2.06 -2.33 11.69
CA ILE A 170 -3.28 -1.53 11.57
C ILE A 170 -4.29 -1.95 12.65
N ALA A 171 -4.58 -1.05 13.58
CA ALA A 171 -5.55 -1.23 14.65
C ALA A 171 -6.49 -0.02 14.71
N ASN A 172 -7.44 0.04 13.79
CA ASN A 172 -8.33 1.18 13.58
C ASN A 172 -9.79 0.72 13.49
N LYS A 173 -10.62 1.16 14.43
CA LYS A 173 -12.03 0.80 14.51
C LYS A 173 -12.86 1.21 13.27
N ASP A 174 -12.48 2.27 12.59
CA ASP A 174 -13.18 2.70 11.38
C ASP A 174 -12.83 1.78 10.20
N VAL A 175 -11.58 1.30 10.13
CA VAL A 175 -11.17 0.23 9.21
C VAL A 175 -11.95 -1.05 9.48
N ASP A 176 -12.09 -1.45 10.75
CA ASP A 176 -12.85 -2.66 11.14
C ASP A 176 -14.31 -2.59 10.70
N LYS A 177 -14.97 -1.43 10.89
CA LYS A 177 -16.36 -1.22 10.44
C LYS A 177 -16.47 -1.34 8.92
N LEU A 178 -15.52 -0.77 8.17
CA LEU A 178 -15.52 -0.79 6.71
C LEU A 178 -15.26 -2.19 6.16
N ILE A 179 -14.35 -2.96 6.76
CA ILE A 179 -14.12 -4.37 6.40
C ILE A 179 -15.41 -5.16 6.58
N ASN A 180 -16.07 -5.03 7.73
CA ASN A 180 -17.37 -5.69 7.95
C ASN A 180 -18.41 -5.25 6.91
N LYS A 181 -18.44 -3.95 6.57
CA LYS A 181 -19.38 -3.43 5.58
C LYS A 181 -19.14 -3.99 4.17
N ILE A 182 -17.87 -4.19 3.78
CA ILE A 182 -17.48 -4.81 2.51
C ILE A 182 -17.92 -6.29 2.49
N VAL A 183 -17.50 -7.05 3.51
CA VAL A 183 -17.70 -8.50 3.54
C VAL A 183 -19.18 -8.88 3.60
N TYR A 184 -20.00 -8.09 4.32
CA TYR A 184 -21.46 -8.31 4.45
C TYR A 184 -22.29 -7.37 3.57
N SER A 185 -21.71 -6.84 2.48
CA SER A 185 -22.44 -6.00 1.52
C SER A 185 -23.58 -6.78 0.83
N LYS A 186 -24.70 -6.10 0.63
CA LYS A 186 -25.90 -6.72 0.04
C LYS A 186 -25.85 -6.78 -1.49
N ASN A 187 -25.06 -5.92 -2.09
CA ASN A 187 -24.90 -5.79 -3.54
C ASN A 187 -23.54 -5.20 -3.90
N ARG A 188 -23.23 -5.19 -5.20
CA ARG A 188 -21.95 -4.70 -5.74
C ARG A 188 -21.68 -3.23 -5.43
N ASP A 189 -22.69 -2.37 -5.58
CA ASP A 189 -22.55 -0.92 -5.40
C ASP A 189 -22.21 -0.57 -3.94
N GLU A 190 -22.85 -1.24 -3.00
CA GLU A 190 -22.57 -1.10 -1.57
C GLU A 190 -21.13 -1.54 -1.24
N MET A 191 -20.67 -2.64 -1.85
CA MET A 191 -19.32 -3.15 -1.68
C MET A 191 -18.27 -2.17 -2.25
N ILE A 192 -18.51 -1.64 -3.45
CA ILE A 192 -17.63 -0.65 -4.09
C ILE A 192 -17.54 0.60 -3.22
N THR A 193 -18.68 1.15 -2.78
CA THR A 193 -18.72 2.35 -1.95
C THR A 193 -17.97 2.15 -0.63
N ALA A 194 -18.14 1.00 0.03
CA ALA A 194 -17.43 0.69 1.26
C ALA A 194 -15.93 0.49 1.01
N SER A 195 -15.54 -0.09 -0.13
CA SER A 195 -14.12 -0.25 -0.51
C SER A 195 -13.45 1.09 -0.80
N HIS A 196 -14.14 2.01 -1.47
CA HIS A 196 -13.67 3.39 -1.66
C HIS A 196 -13.42 4.10 -0.33
N LEU A 197 -14.33 3.95 0.63
CA LEU A 197 -14.13 4.51 1.97
C LEU A 197 -12.95 3.88 2.69
N LEU A 198 -12.80 2.56 2.62
CA LEU A 198 -11.66 1.86 3.21
C LEU A 198 -10.35 2.35 2.60
N ASP A 199 -10.28 2.48 1.27
CA ASP A 199 -9.12 3.01 0.56
C ASP A 199 -8.75 4.43 1.05
N ARG A 200 -9.74 5.32 1.24
CA ARG A 200 -9.51 6.68 1.76
C ARG A 200 -8.97 6.69 3.17
N VAL A 201 -9.60 5.90 4.06
CA VAL A 201 -9.16 5.85 5.47
C VAL A 201 -7.74 5.31 5.56
N LEU A 202 -7.44 4.20 4.89
CA LEU A 202 -6.10 3.63 4.88
C LEU A 202 -5.07 4.59 4.28
N TRP A 203 -5.44 5.31 3.21
CA TRP A 203 -4.56 6.27 2.55
C TRP A 203 -4.23 7.46 3.43
N ASN A 204 -5.22 8.05 4.05
CA ASN A 204 -5.06 9.28 4.85
C ASN A 204 -4.40 9.04 6.21
N GLU A 205 -4.38 7.80 6.70
CA GLU A 205 -3.68 7.41 7.93
C GLU A 205 -2.20 7.03 7.70
N PHE A 206 -1.73 7.00 6.46
CA PHE A 206 -0.33 6.74 6.09
C PHE A 206 0.26 5.43 6.65
N TYR A 207 -0.53 4.37 6.78
CA TYR A 207 -0.03 3.08 7.27
C TYR A 207 1.05 2.46 6.37
N LEU A 208 0.96 2.67 5.05
CA LEU A 208 1.89 2.13 4.08
C LEU A 208 2.43 3.23 3.16
N LEU A 209 3.67 3.05 2.70
CA LEU A 209 4.23 3.84 1.61
C LEU A 209 3.89 3.16 0.28
N PRO A 210 3.00 3.75 -0.54
CA PRO A 210 2.61 3.14 -1.80
C PRO A 210 3.81 3.07 -2.76
N ASN A 211 4.03 1.89 -3.31
CA ASN A 211 5.11 1.64 -4.26
C ASN A 211 4.58 1.61 -5.70
N TRP A 212 4.62 0.47 -6.32
CA TRP A 212 4.26 0.30 -7.74
C TRP A 212 3.60 -1.05 -7.97
N TYR A 213 2.93 -1.15 -9.10
CA TYR A 213 2.38 -2.39 -9.63
C TYR A 213 2.65 -2.49 -11.14
N ILE A 214 2.45 -3.68 -11.69
CA ILE A 214 2.48 -3.92 -13.14
C ILE A 214 1.04 -3.93 -13.62
N ASN A 215 0.71 -3.07 -14.58
CA ASN A 215 -0.63 -2.97 -15.17
C ASN A 215 -0.83 -3.92 -16.36
N GLU A 216 0.17 -4.70 -16.71
CA GLU A 216 0.16 -5.65 -17.81
C GLU A 216 0.37 -7.07 -17.31
N HIS A 217 -0.31 -8.02 -17.95
CA HIS A 217 -0.08 -9.44 -17.75
C HIS A 217 0.81 -10.00 -18.85
N ARG A 218 1.92 -10.62 -18.48
CA ARG A 218 2.85 -11.25 -19.42
C ARG A 218 2.54 -12.72 -19.51
N VAL A 219 2.02 -13.15 -20.66
CA VAL A 219 1.62 -14.52 -20.91
C VAL A 219 2.44 -15.08 -22.08
N ALA A 220 3.10 -16.23 -21.87
CA ALA A 220 3.74 -16.99 -22.93
C ALA A 220 2.79 -18.14 -23.34
N PHE A 221 2.54 -18.28 -24.63
CA PHE A 221 1.63 -19.30 -25.15
C PHE A 221 2.08 -19.82 -26.53
N PHE A 222 1.59 -20.99 -26.90
CA PHE A 222 1.81 -21.53 -28.21
C PHE A 222 0.91 -20.86 -29.26
N ASP A 223 1.41 -20.59 -30.46
CA ASP A 223 0.67 -19.90 -31.53
C ASP A 223 -0.60 -20.63 -32.02
N LYS A 224 -0.87 -21.83 -31.53
CA LYS A 224 -2.12 -22.55 -31.74
C LYS A 224 -3.34 -22.02 -31.00
N PHE A 225 -3.17 -21.04 -30.10
CA PHE A 225 -4.26 -20.43 -29.35
C PHE A 225 -4.59 -19.05 -29.89
N GLU A 226 -5.86 -18.72 -29.87
CA GLU A 226 -6.38 -17.39 -30.12
C GLU A 226 -7.08 -16.85 -28.87
N MET A 227 -7.06 -15.55 -28.71
CA MET A 227 -7.74 -14.84 -27.66
C MET A 227 -8.90 -14.01 -28.23
N PRO A 228 -9.97 -13.74 -27.46
CA PRO A 228 -11.04 -12.84 -27.88
C PRO A 228 -10.53 -11.43 -28.19
N ASP A 229 -11.12 -10.78 -29.20
CA ASP A 229 -10.77 -9.43 -29.60
C ASP A 229 -11.00 -8.37 -28.50
N LYS A 230 -11.95 -8.64 -27.61
CA LYS A 230 -12.28 -7.75 -26.51
C LYS A 230 -11.83 -8.30 -25.17
N LEU A 231 -10.95 -7.59 -24.52
CA LEU A 231 -10.52 -7.90 -23.16
C LEU A 231 -11.44 -7.20 -22.13
N PRO A 232 -11.81 -7.88 -21.03
CA PRO A 232 -12.43 -7.22 -19.90
C PRO A 232 -11.50 -6.14 -19.35
N LYS A 233 -12.06 -5.07 -18.79
CA LYS A 233 -11.26 -4.00 -18.17
C LYS A 233 -10.44 -4.49 -16.98
N TYR A 234 -11.04 -5.39 -16.18
CA TYR A 234 -10.40 -6.02 -15.02
C TYR A 234 -10.60 -7.53 -15.11
N TYR A 235 -9.54 -8.30 -14.91
CA TYR A 235 -9.60 -9.77 -14.93
C TYR A 235 -8.40 -10.39 -14.23
N GLN A 236 -8.58 -11.62 -13.79
CA GLN A 236 -7.49 -12.48 -13.33
C GLN A 236 -6.92 -13.22 -14.55
N PRO A 237 -5.62 -13.11 -14.87
CA PRO A 237 -5.07 -13.65 -16.13
C PRO A 237 -5.31 -15.14 -16.29
N THR A 238 -5.07 -15.92 -15.23
CA THR A 238 -5.22 -17.38 -15.26
C THR A 238 -6.65 -17.77 -15.58
N ASP A 239 -7.62 -17.18 -14.89
CA ASP A 239 -9.04 -17.46 -15.11
C ASP A 239 -9.49 -17.04 -16.50
N TYR A 240 -9.04 -15.87 -16.96
CA TYR A 240 -9.39 -15.36 -18.26
C TYR A 240 -8.86 -16.27 -19.38
N VAL A 241 -7.57 -16.60 -19.36
CA VAL A 241 -6.93 -17.46 -20.37
C VAL A 241 -7.62 -18.82 -20.44
N LEU A 242 -7.83 -19.49 -19.30
CA LEU A 242 -8.41 -20.82 -19.25
C LEU A 242 -9.88 -20.88 -19.68
N LYS A 243 -10.63 -19.79 -19.51
CA LYS A 243 -12.08 -19.74 -19.78
C LYS A 243 -12.43 -19.18 -21.16
N THR A 244 -11.53 -18.43 -21.79
CA THR A 244 -11.89 -17.65 -22.97
C THR A 244 -11.00 -17.90 -24.21
N TRP A 245 -9.76 -18.37 -24.02
CA TRP A 245 -8.88 -18.67 -25.15
C TRP A 245 -9.29 -19.99 -25.80
N TYR A 246 -9.17 -20.10 -27.12
CA TYR A 246 -9.59 -21.25 -27.89
C TYR A 246 -8.50 -21.67 -28.88
N LEU A 247 -8.60 -22.89 -29.41
CA LEU A 247 -7.70 -23.39 -30.46
C LEU A 247 -8.08 -22.77 -31.80
N LYS A 248 -7.06 -22.40 -32.57
CA LYS A 248 -7.23 -21.99 -33.97
C LYS A 248 -7.82 -23.09 -34.83
#